data_aea1b53012718e5721e6ac3d94e8b578
#
_entry.id   aea1b53012718e5721e6ac3d94e8b578
#
_cell.length_a   1.000
_cell.length_b   1.000
_cell.length_c   1.000
_cell.angle_alpha   90.00
_cell.angle_beta   90.00
_cell.angle_gamma   90.00
#
_symmetry.space_group_name_H-M   'P 1'
#
loop_
_entity.id
_entity.type
_entity.pdbx_description
1 polymer ?
#
loop_
_entity_poly.entity_id
_entity_poly.type
_entity_poly.pdbx_seq_one_letter_code
_entity_poly.pdbx_strand_id
1 'polypeptide(L)'
;VTADFAAEHSLSSIGDLAGAGPLTLGGNSELETRPYGPAGLAQTYGVSVNFTPIEDSGGPLTVKALTDGDIQLANIYSSDPVLADGSLTVLEDPQGLFLASHVVPLASSRVDDKAASVINRVSAALEPSDLVEMNRASTQDQKSASQIAREWLTSKGLLS
;
A
#
# COMPACT_ATOMS: atom_id res chain seq x y z
N VAL A 1 0.22 -8.82 6.74
CA VAL A 1 0.75 -9.98 7.48
C VAL A 1 1.85 -10.66 6.69
N THR A 2 2.71 -11.48 7.32
CA THR A 2 3.58 -12.39 6.56
C THR A 2 2.77 -13.51 5.91
N ALA A 3 3.27 -14.07 4.80
CA ALA A 3 2.60 -15.19 4.13
C ALA A 3 2.51 -16.43 5.03
N ASP A 4 3.55 -16.68 5.83
CA ASP A 4 3.57 -17.80 6.78
C ASP A 4 2.51 -17.63 7.88
N PHE A 5 2.40 -16.43 8.47
CA PHE A 5 1.37 -16.14 9.47
C PHE A 5 -0.05 -16.25 8.90
N ALA A 6 -0.24 -15.77 7.66
CA ALA A 6 -1.53 -15.94 6.97
C ALA A 6 -1.87 -17.42 6.77
N ALA A 7 -0.90 -18.23 6.35
CA ALA A 7 -1.11 -19.67 6.13
C ALA A 7 -1.39 -20.41 7.45
N GLU A 8 -0.60 -20.14 8.51
CA GLU A 8 -0.75 -20.77 9.83
C GLU A 8 -2.15 -20.53 10.43
N HIS A 9 -2.66 -19.30 10.30
CA HIS A 9 -3.95 -18.89 10.84
C HIS A 9 -5.10 -18.93 9.83
N SER A 10 -4.85 -19.40 8.60
CA SER A 10 -5.85 -19.45 7.50
C SER A 10 -6.51 -18.09 7.23
N LEU A 11 -5.70 -17.02 7.21
CA LEU A 11 -6.18 -15.65 7.03
C LEU A 11 -6.32 -15.31 5.54
N SER A 12 -7.45 -14.73 5.18
CA SER A 12 -7.71 -14.16 3.85
C SER A 12 -8.23 -12.72 3.92
N SER A 13 -8.92 -12.38 5.01
CA SER A 13 -9.52 -11.08 5.24
C SER A 13 -9.17 -10.51 6.61
N ILE A 14 -9.40 -9.21 6.80
CA ILE A 14 -9.21 -8.55 8.10
C ILE A 14 -10.09 -9.19 9.18
N GLY A 15 -11.27 -9.66 8.81
CA GLY A 15 -12.19 -10.31 9.76
C GLY A 15 -11.64 -11.60 10.36
N ASP A 16 -10.80 -12.33 9.63
CA ASP A 16 -10.24 -13.60 10.10
C ASP A 16 -9.24 -13.40 11.26
N LEU A 17 -8.72 -12.19 11.42
CA LEU A 17 -7.81 -11.84 12.52
C LEU A 17 -8.42 -11.99 13.92
N ALA A 18 -9.75 -11.95 14.03
CA ALA A 18 -10.44 -12.08 15.33
C ALA A 18 -10.10 -13.39 16.07
N GLY A 19 -9.67 -14.43 15.33
CA GLY A 19 -9.28 -15.73 15.89
C GLY A 19 -7.76 -15.97 16.01
N ALA A 20 -6.92 -15.05 15.54
CA ALA A 20 -5.47 -15.28 15.39
C ALA A 20 -4.63 -15.03 16.66
N GLY A 21 -5.26 -14.78 17.83
CA GLY A 21 -4.57 -14.59 19.11
C GLY A 21 -4.15 -13.14 19.36
N PRO A 22 -3.11 -12.91 20.18
CA PRO A 22 -2.60 -11.56 20.45
C PRO A 22 -1.97 -10.97 19.21
N LEU A 23 -2.41 -9.75 18.82
CA LEU A 23 -1.97 -9.06 17.61
C LEU A 23 -1.37 -7.70 17.96
N THR A 24 -0.31 -7.33 17.26
CA THR A 24 0.30 -6.01 17.29
C THR A 24 0.31 -5.45 15.87
N LEU A 25 -0.28 -4.26 15.71
CA LEU A 25 -0.26 -3.49 14.45
C LEU A 25 0.90 -2.50 14.48
N GLY A 26 1.76 -2.55 13.46
CA GLY A 26 2.83 -1.57 13.23
C GLY A 26 2.46 -0.56 12.16
N GLY A 27 2.84 0.69 12.37
CA GLY A 27 2.65 1.77 11.40
C GLY A 27 3.02 3.13 11.98
N ASN A 28 2.94 4.20 11.18
CA ASN A 28 3.21 5.55 11.68
C ASN A 28 2.33 5.89 12.88
N SER A 29 2.86 6.66 13.82
CA SER A 29 2.17 7.02 15.09
C SER A 29 0.77 7.60 14.87
N GLU A 30 0.57 8.35 13.79
CA GLU A 30 -0.76 8.90 13.47
C GLU A 30 -1.83 7.83 13.21
N LEU A 31 -1.44 6.61 12.79
CA LEU A 31 -2.37 5.51 12.54
C LEU A 31 -3.13 5.10 13.81
N GLU A 32 -2.51 5.24 14.98
CA GLU A 32 -3.13 4.89 16.27
C GLU A 32 -4.48 5.60 16.47
N THR A 33 -4.59 6.84 15.98
CA THR A 33 -5.79 7.68 16.15
C THR A 33 -6.66 7.80 14.90
N ARG A 34 -6.24 7.20 13.77
CA ARG A 34 -7.02 7.24 12.53
C ARG A 34 -8.26 6.36 12.62
N PRO A 35 -9.34 6.70 11.89
CA PRO A 35 -10.57 5.89 11.85
C PRO A 35 -10.35 4.44 11.38
N TYR A 36 -9.29 4.20 10.61
CA TYR A 36 -8.88 2.88 10.12
C TYR A 36 -7.71 2.27 10.93
N GLY A 37 -7.39 2.83 12.08
CA GLY A 37 -6.42 2.30 13.04
C GLY A 37 -7.04 1.29 14.01
N PRO A 38 -6.42 1.08 15.19
CA PRO A 38 -6.88 0.10 16.18
C PRO A 38 -8.35 0.21 16.54
N ALA A 39 -8.86 1.43 16.72
CA ALA A 39 -10.27 1.66 17.04
C ALA A 39 -11.21 1.22 15.90
N GLY A 40 -10.83 1.51 14.65
CA GLY A 40 -11.60 1.08 13.48
C GLY A 40 -11.61 -0.43 13.29
N LEU A 41 -10.47 -1.10 13.48
CA LEU A 41 -10.39 -2.56 13.46
C LEU A 41 -11.32 -3.20 14.49
N ALA A 42 -11.32 -2.66 15.72
CA ALA A 42 -12.19 -3.16 16.78
C ALA A 42 -13.67 -2.93 16.47
N GLN A 43 -14.05 -1.77 15.96
CA GLN A 43 -15.45 -1.42 15.69
C GLN A 43 -16.00 -2.15 14.45
N THR A 44 -15.21 -2.27 13.40
CA THR A 44 -15.65 -2.82 12.12
C THR A 44 -15.56 -4.34 12.09
N TYR A 45 -14.47 -4.91 12.59
CA TYR A 45 -14.15 -6.32 12.48
C TYR A 45 -14.13 -7.08 13.81
N GLY A 46 -14.26 -6.37 14.94
CA GLY A 46 -14.13 -6.98 16.27
C GLY A 46 -12.67 -7.38 16.60
N VAL A 47 -11.70 -6.86 15.84
CA VAL A 47 -10.27 -7.20 15.98
C VAL A 47 -9.61 -6.20 16.92
N SER A 48 -9.15 -6.66 18.07
CA SER A 48 -8.39 -5.86 19.03
C SER A 48 -6.89 -6.06 18.81
N VAL A 49 -6.14 -4.96 18.70
CA VAL A 49 -4.70 -4.99 18.47
C VAL A 49 -3.97 -4.08 19.45
N ASN A 50 -2.73 -4.47 19.83
CA ASN A 50 -1.77 -3.52 20.35
C ASN A 50 -1.22 -2.68 19.21
N PHE A 51 -0.64 -1.52 19.51
CA PHE A 51 -0.05 -0.65 18.49
C PHE A 51 1.43 -0.38 18.79
N THR A 52 2.26 -0.47 17.77
CA THR A 52 3.68 -0.11 17.81
C THR A 52 3.97 0.94 16.74
N PRO A 53 4.36 2.17 17.12
CA PRO A 53 4.71 3.21 16.17
C PRO A 53 6.02 2.91 15.46
N ILE A 54 6.02 2.97 14.11
CA ILE A 54 7.18 2.82 13.25
C ILE A 54 7.11 3.90 12.17
N GLU A 55 8.03 4.88 12.23
CA GLU A 55 7.95 6.13 11.44
C GLU A 55 8.67 6.02 10.09
N ASP A 56 8.28 5.03 9.27
CA ASP A 56 8.85 4.87 7.93
C ASP A 56 7.78 4.65 6.83
N SER A 57 6.52 4.91 7.15
CA SER A 57 5.40 4.84 6.21
C SER A 57 5.21 3.46 5.56
N GLY A 58 5.41 2.40 6.33
CA GLY A 58 5.32 1.02 5.84
C GLY A 58 6.56 0.54 5.10
N GLY A 59 7.67 1.25 5.25
CA GLY A 59 8.94 0.97 4.60
C GLY A 59 9.76 -0.16 5.25
N PRO A 60 11.10 -0.16 5.02
CA PRO A 60 11.96 -1.29 5.41
C PRO A 60 11.97 -1.61 6.91
N LEU A 61 11.79 -0.61 7.80
CA LEU A 61 11.74 -0.87 9.23
C LEU A 61 10.44 -1.58 9.63
N THR A 62 9.31 -1.16 9.05
CA THR A 62 8.02 -1.81 9.25
C THR A 62 8.03 -3.24 8.71
N VAL A 63 8.55 -3.45 7.50
CA VAL A 63 8.69 -4.78 6.89
C VAL A 63 9.59 -5.67 7.74
N LYS A 64 10.72 -5.15 8.22
CA LYS A 64 11.62 -5.91 9.09
C LYS A 64 10.92 -6.32 10.40
N ALA A 65 10.25 -5.40 11.09
CA ALA A 65 9.53 -5.72 12.32
C ALA A 65 8.45 -6.80 12.09
N LEU A 66 7.79 -6.77 10.92
CA LEU A 66 6.80 -7.77 10.53
C LEU A 66 7.44 -9.14 10.28
N THR A 67 8.55 -9.19 9.56
CA THR A 67 9.25 -10.45 9.23
C THR A 67 10.00 -11.05 10.43
N ASP A 68 10.46 -10.21 11.36
CA ASP A 68 11.08 -10.67 12.61
C ASP A 68 10.03 -11.15 13.64
N GLY A 69 8.73 -10.89 13.42
CA GLY A 69 7.64 -11.27 14.31
C GLY A 69 7.40 -10.32 15.47
N ASP A 70 8.07 -9.16 15.50
CA ASP A 70 7.85 -8.12 16.51
C ASP A 70 6.44 -7.53 16.43
N ILE A 71 5.88 -7.49 15.21
CA ILE A 71 4.48 -7.16 14.92
C ILE A 71 3.86 -8.24 14.03
N GLN A 72 2.54 -8.40 14.07
CA GLN A 72 1.81 -9.38 13.25
C GLN A 72 1.09 -8.73 12.08
N LEU A 73 0.76 -7.44 12.22
CA LEU A 73 0.06 -6.64 11.21
C LEU A 73 0.87 -5.39 10.90
N ALA A 74 0.90 -4.99 9.64
CA ALA A 74 1.52 -3.74 9.22
C ALA A 74 0.63 -2.96 8.26
N ASN A 75 0.66 -1.64 8.36
CA ASN A 75 0.10 -0.75 7.36
C ASN A 75 1.17 -0.44 6.32
N ILE A 76 1.04 -1.03 5.13
CA ILE A 76 1.96 -0.89 3.99
C ILE A 76 1.16 -0.39 2.79
N TYR A 77 1.71 0.56 2.03
CA TYR A 77 1.05 1.06 0.83
C TYR A 77 0.97 0.00 -0.26
N SER A 78 -0.17 -0.06 -0.95
CA SER A 78 -0.41 -1.01 -2.05
C SER A 78 0.53 -0.82 -3.26
N SER A 79 1.28 0.27 -3.30
CA SER A 79 2.31 0.54 -4.31
C SER A 79 3.72 0.09 -3.89
N ASP A 80 3.89 -0.51 -2.70
CA ASP A 80 5.20 -0.95 -2.23
C ASP A 80 5.64 -2.23 -2.96
N PRO A 81 6.87 -2.27 -3.50
CA PRO A 81 7.41 -3.42 -4.20
C PRO A 81 7.50 -4.71 -3.37
N VAL A 82 7.57 -4.61 -2.05
CA VAL A 82 7.62 -5.79 -1.15
C VAL A 82 6.39 -6.68 -1.31
N LEU A 83 5.25 -6.11 -1.72
CA LEU A 83 4.03 -6.89 -1.93
C LEU A 83 4.10 -7.82 -3.16
N ALA A 84 5.09 -7.61 -4.04
CA ALA A 84 5.26 -8.42 -5.25
C ALA A 84 6.18 -9.63 -5.06
N ASP A 85 6.92 -9.74 -3.96
CA ASP A 85 7.88 -10.83 -3.74
C ASP A 85 7.28 -12.11 -3.12
N GLY A 86 6.02 -12.03 -2.68
CA GLY A 86 5.28 -13.16 -2.11
C GLY A 86 5.59 -13.44 -0.63
N SER A 87 6.42 -12.65 0.02
CA SER A 87 6.72 -12.79 1.47
C SER A 87 5.59 -12.30 2.35
N LEU A 88 4.78 -11.38 1.82
CA LEU A 88 3.65 -10.79 2.52
C LEU A 88 2.32 -11.12 1.86
N THR A 89 1.29 -11.22 2.67
CA THR A 89 -0.11 -11.38 2.26
C THR A 89 -0.90 -10.13 2.63
N VAL A 90 -1.56 -9.54 1.64
CA VAL A 90 -2.52 -8.46 1.83
C VAL A 90 -3.87 -9.08 2.19
N LEU A 91 -4.44 -8.70 3.33
CA LEU A 91 -5.77 -9.16 3.75
C LEU A 91 -6.86 -8.35 3.06
N GLU A 92 -7.91 -9.01 2.62
CA GLU A 92 -9.08 -8.36 2.04
C GLU A 92 -9.84 -7.54 3.09
N ASP A 93 -10.41 -6.42 2.66
CA ASP A 93 -11.22 -5.51 3.48
C ASP A 93 -12.67 -5.46 2.98
N PRO A 94 -13.47 -6.52 3.19
CA PRO A 94 -14.83 -6.61 2.65
C PRO A 94 -15.81 -5.61 3.27
N GLN A 95 -15.49 -4.99 4.42
CA GLN A 95 -16.33 -3.97 5.06
C GLN A 95 -15.89 -2.54 4.73
N GLY A 96 -14.80 -2.36 3.95
CA GLY A 96 -14.38 -1.04 3.47
C GLY A 96 -13.87 -0.10 4.57
N LEU A 97 -13.16 -0.64 5.55
CA LEU A 97 -12.52 0.15 6.60
C LEU A 97 -11.44 1.07 6.00
N PHE A 98 -10.67 0.56 5.04
CA PHE A 98 -9.64 1.30 4.32
C PHE A 98 -10.20 1.82 3.00
N LEU A 99 -10.41 3.13 2.92
CA LEU A 99 -10.86 3.74 1.66
C LEU A 99 -9.73 3.74 0.63
N ALA A 100 -10.08 3.43 -0.61
CA ALA A 100 -9.15 3.48 -1.72
C ALA A 100 -8.61 4.90 -1.93
N SER A 101 -7.29 5.02 -2.04
CA SER A 101 -6.61 6.26 -2.42
C SER A 101 -6.26 6.23 -3.90
N HIS A 102 -6.38 7.38 -4.57
CA HIS A 102 -6.03 7.52 -5.98
C HIS A 102 -4.92 8.54 -6.15
N VAL A 103 -4.01 8.27 -7.09
CA VAL A 103 -3.07 9.28 -7.59
C VAL A 103 -3.83 10.20 -8.53
N VAL A 104 -3.99 11.46 -8.14
CA VAL A 104 -4.71 12.44 -8.93
C VAL A 104 -3.82 13.64 -9.27
N PRO A 105 -3.80 14.12 -10.51
CA PRO A 105 -3.08 15.34 -10.87
C PRO A 105 -3.79 16.57 -10.32
N LEU A 106 -3.05 17.42 -9.58
CA LEU A 106 -3.51 18.72 -9.17
C LEU A 106 -2.93 19.79 -10.10
N ALA A 107 -3.78 20.40 -10.91
CA ALA A 107 -3.37 21.36 -11.93
C ALA A 107 -3.83 22.79 -11.59
N SER A 108 -2.99 23.77 -11.91
CA SER A 108 -3.33 25.19 -11.86
C SER A 108 -4.39 25.53 -12.91
N SER A 109 -5.22 26.57 -12.66
CA SER A 109 -6.17 27.13 -13.62
C SER A 109 -5.53 27.69 -14.91
N ARG A 110 -4.19 27.77 -14.96
CA ARG A 110 -3.42 28.16 -16.16
C ARG A 110 -3.16 27.01 -17.14
N VAL A 111 -3.47 25.77 -16.73
CA VAL A 111 -3.38 24.60 -17.60
C VAL A 111 -4.55 24.64 -18.56
N ASP A 112 -4.26 24.69 -19.85
CA ASP A 112 -5.28 24.70 -20.90
C ASP A 112 -5.91 23.30 -21.11
N ASP A 113 -7.02 23.26 -21.84
CA ASP A 113 -7.76 22.02 -22.10
C ASP A 113 -6.94 20.97 -22.84
N LYS A 114 -6.00 21.39 -23.69
CA LYS A 114 -5.11 20.48 -24.42
C LYS A 114 -4.14 19.77 -23.47
N ALA A 115 -3.52 20.53 -22.58
CA ALA A 115 -2.62 19.96 -21.57
C ALA A 115 -3.40 19.11 -20.56
N ALA A 116 -4.58 19.56 -20.13
CA ALA A 116 -5.47 18.77 -19.26
C ALA A 116 -5.87 17.44 -19.91
N SER A 117 -6.19 17.43 -21.20
CA SER A 117 -6.52 16.22 -21.95
C SER A 117 -5.36 15.21 -21.97
N VAL A 118 -4.11 15.68 -22.13
CA VAL A 118 -2.93 14.81 -22.07
C VAL A 118 -2.75 14.22 -20.67
N ILE A 119 -2.84 15.04 -19.63
CA ILE A 119 -2.73 14.61 -18.23
C ILE A 119 -3.79 13.55 -17.92
N ASN A 120 -5.04 13.78 -18.31
CA ASN A 120 -6.15 12.84 -18.10
C ASN A 120 -5.93 11.50 -18.80
N ARG A 121 -5.35 11.49 -20.01
CA ARG A 121 -4.98 10.24 -20.70
C ARG A 121 -3.92 9.45 -19.94
N VAL A 122 -2.92 10.12 -19.38
CA VAL A 122 -1.90 9.49 -18.54
C VAL A 122 -2.55 8.90 -17.28
N SER A 123 -3.38 9.68 -16.58
CA SER A 123 -4.07 9.22 -15.37
C SER A 123 -4.99 8.03 -15.63
N ALA A 124 -5.70 8.03 -16.77
CA ALA A 124 -6.60 6.95 -17.13
C ALA A 124 -5.89 5.64 -17.50
N ALA A 125 -4.61 5.72 -17.88
CA ALA A 125 -3.79 4.55 -18.22
C ALA A 125 -3.01 3.97 -17.04
N LEU A 126 -2.98 4.69 -15.90
CA LEU A 126 -2.20 4.30 -14.72
C LEU A 126 -2.96 3.30 -13.88
N GLU A 127 -2.41 2.10 -13.75
CA GLU A 127 -2.94 1.01 -12.93
C GLU A 127 -2.13 0.86 -11.62
N PRO A 128 -2.71 0.29 -10.54
CA PRO A 128 -1.98 0.05 -9.29
C PRO A 128 -0.69 -0.77 -9.47
N SER A 129 -0.70 -1.77 -10.34
CA SER A 129 0.47 -2.58 -10.67
C SER A 129 1.60 -1.78 -11.32
N ASP A 130 1.26 -0.74 -12.11
CA ASP A 130 2.27 0.14 -12.69
C ASP A 130 3.06 0.89 -11.61
N LEU A 131 2.38 1.30 -10.52
CA LEU A 131 3.04 1.98 -9.40
C LEU A 131 4.03 1.05 -8.67
N VAL A 132 3.65 -0.22 -8.47
CA VAL A 132 4.55 -1.24 -7.89
C VAL A 132 5.80 -1.40 -8.76
N GLU A 133 5.64 -1.56 -10.08
CA GLU A 133 6.75 -1.70 -11.02
C GLU A 133 7.63 -0.46 -11.08
N MET A 134 7.04 0.75 -11.10
CA MET A 134 7.80 2.00 -11.10
C MET A 134 8.59 2.16 -9.81
N ASN A 135 8.01 1.85 -8.65
CA ASN A 135 8.68 1.90 -7.36
C ASN A 135 9.80 0.87 -7.28
N ARG A 136 9.58 -0.36 -7.79
CA ARG A 136 10.61 -1.39 -7.89
C ARG A 136 11.78 -0.91 -8.77
N ALA A 137 11.49 -0.38 -9.94
CA ALA A 137 12.52 0.16 -10.85
C ALA A 137 13.33 1.29 -10.21
N SER A 138 12.68 2.13 -9.38
CA SER A 138 13.35 3.21 -8.65
C SER A 138 14.23 2.69 -7.51
N THR A 139 13.72 1.77 -6.70
CA THR A 139 14.38 1.34 -5.45
C THR A 139 15.39 0.21 -5.66
N GLN A 140 15.06 -0.78 -6.51
CA GLN A 140 15.89 -1.96 -6.74
C GLN A 140 16.80 -1.78 -7.95
N ASP A 141 16.27 -1.30 -9.10
CA ASP A 141 17.04 -1.11 -10.33
C ASP A 141 17.75 0.25 -10.37
N GLN A 142 17.50 1.13 -9.40
CA GLN A 142 18.08 2.48 -9.28
C GLN A 142 17.92 3.35 -10.54
N LYS A 143 16.84 3.13 -11.29
CA LYS A 143 16.53 3.94 -12.46
C LYS A 143 16.07 5.35 -12.07
N SER A 144 16.40 6.34 -12.89
CA SER A 144 15.91 7.71 -12.68
C SER A 144 14.41 7.82 -12.99
N ALA A 145 13.70 8.73 -12.30
CA ALA A 145 12.29 8.99 -12.53
C ALA A 145 11.97 9.31 -14.01
N SER A 146 12.87 10.04 -14.69
CA SER A 146 12.71 10.36 -16.12
C SER A 146 12.79 9.13 -17.02
N GLN A 147 13.66 8.17 -16.68
CA GLN A 147 13.79 6.92 -17.42
C GLN A 147 12.56 6.06 -17.20
N ILE A 148 12.12 5.86 -15.95
CA ILE A 148 10.93 5.09 -15.59
C ILE A 148 9.69 5.65 -16.29
N ALA A 149 9.48 6.97 -16.21
CA ALA A 149 8.35 7.62 -16.86
C ALA A 149 8.36 7.43 -18.38
N ARG A 150 9.53 7.54 -19.03
CA ARG A 150 9.65 7.34 -20.48
C ARG A 150 9.33 5.90 -20.88
N GLU A 151 9.90 4.92 -20.18
CA GLU A 151 9.68 3.50 -20.43
C GLU A 151 8.18 3.16 -20.28
N TRP A 152 7.56 3.62 -19.21
CA TRP A 152 6.14 3.38 -18.97
C TRP A 152 5.24 4.07 -20.01
N LEU A 153 5.45 5.35 -20.30
CA LEU A 153 4.66 6.06 -21.33
C LEU A 153 4.77 5.41 -22.70
N THR A 154 5.97 4.91 -23.04
CA THR A 154 6.19 4.18 -24.30
C THR A 154 5.44 2.85 -24.31
N SER A 155 5.48 2.08 -23.20
CA SER A 155 4.77 0.81 -23.09
C SER A 155 3.24 0.95 -23.18
N LYS A 156 2.71 2.07 -22.71
CA LYS A 156 1.27 2.40 -22.81
C LYS A 156 0.89 3.07 -24.14
N GLY A 157 1.84 3.28 -25.07
CA GLY A 157 1.61 3.97 -26.35
C GLY A 157 1.25 5.46 -26.22
N LEU A 158 1.63 6.07 -25.11
CA LEU A 158 1.38 7.49 -24.82
C LEU A 158 2.53 8.40 -25.26
N LEU A 159 3.69 7.82 -25.52
CA LEU A 159 4.89 8.47 -26.04
C LEU A 159 5.42 7.67 -27.25
N SER A 160 5.63 8.37 -28.36
CA SER A 160 6.22 7.83 -29.60
C SER A 160 7.70 8.21 -29.73
#